data_4cf370ecd257f5f48dc574011b360058
#
_entry.id   4cf370ecd257f5f48dc574011b360058
#
_cell.length_a   1.000
_cell.length_b   1.000
_cell.length_c   1.000
_cell.angle_alpha   90.00
_cell.angle_beta   90.00
_cell.angle_gamma   90.00
#
_symmetry.space_group_name_H-M   'P 1'
#
loop_
_entity.id
_entity.type
_entity.pdbx_description
1 polymer ?
#
loop_
_entity_poly.entity_id
_entity_poly.type
_entity_poly.pdbx_seq_one_letter_code
_entity_poly.pdbx_strand_id
1 'polypeptide(L)'
;MLMADPGQLVSVSHMSLDPLSSAMVEEAGAYPINRGGAEQVYLMHPDLVLAGTYTARASVDLLRRLGVDVVEVPPADRLQDVAAQMRLIGAALGHPERGEAMARDFEAQLAALPTPDQAIDAAMYYPNGYTAGAGTL
;
A
#
# COMPACT_ATOMS: atom_id res chain seq x y z
N MET A 1 -0.21 -8.60 0.79
CA MET A 1 -0.27 -10.02 0.42
C MET A 1 1.12 -10.62 0.30
N LEU A 2 2.06 -10.08 -0.48
CA LEU A 2 3.40 -10.67 -0.66
C LEU A 2 4.25 -10.79 0.61
N MET A 3 4.02 -9.95 1.60
CA MET A 3 4.79 -9.94 2.85
C MET A 3 4.14 -10.71 4.00
N ALA A 4 2.84 -10.97 3.92
CA ALA A 4 2.09 -11.66 4.96
C ALA A 4 2.27 -13.18 4.86
N ASP A 5 2.21 -13.84 6.00
CA ASP A 5 2.15 -15.30 6.05
C ASP A 5 0.75 -15.83 5.69
N PRO A 6 0.64 -17.09 5.27
CA PRO A 6 -0.65 -17.72 5.05
C PRO A 6 -1.53 -17.62 6.31
N GLY A 7 -2.74 -17.10 6.15
CA GLY A 7 -3.69 -16.92 7.26
C GLY A 7 -3.49 -15.63 8.08
N GLN A 8 -2.44 -14.86 7.84
CA GLN A 8 -2.20 -13.60 8.56
C GLN A 8 -3.15 -12.48 8.12
N LEU A 9 -3.62 -12.48 6.87
CA LEU A 9 -4.56 -11.47 6.39
C LEU A 9 -5.99 -11.87 6.68
N VAL A 10 -6.66 -11.10 7.52
CA VAL A 10 -8.07 -11.26 7.87
C VAL A 10 -8.99 -10.74 6.77
N SER A 11 -8.63 -9.63 6.16
CA SER A 11 -9.35 -9.03 5.03
C SER A 11 -8.45 -8.11 4.23
N VAL A 12 -8.89 -7.79 3.00
CA VAL A 12 -8.25 -6.80 2.14
C VAL A 12 -9.27 -5.73 1.71
N SER A 13 -8.79 -4.56 1.31
CA SER A 13 -9.66 -3.49 0.82
C SER A 13 -10.36 -3.91 -0.48
N HIS A 14 -11.59 -3.44 -0.69
CA HIS A 14 -12.31 -3.62 -1.96
C HIS A 14 -11.54 -3.06 -3.17
N MET A 15 -10.66 -2.08 -2.98
CA MET A 15 -9.77 -1.55 -4.01
C MET A 15 -8.77 -2.61 -4.52
N SER A 16 -8.51 -3.65 -3.75
CA SER A 16 -7.63 -4.74 -4.16
C SER A 16 -8.23 -5.61 -5.27
N LEU A 17 -9.53 -5.50 -5.53
CA LEU A 17 -10.23 -6.17 -6.62
C LEU A 17 -10.35 -5.32 -7.90
N ASP A 18 -9.95 -4.07 -7.84
CA ASP A 18 -9.97 -3.18 -9.00
C ASP A 18 -8.68 -3.35 -9.83
N PRO A 19 -8.76 -3.80 -11.09
CA PRO A 19 -7.58 -4.02 -11.92
C PRO A 19 -6.83 -2.72 -12.29
N LEU A 20 -7.45 -1.56 -12.10
CA LEU A 20 -6.78 -0.27 -12.28
C LEU A 20 -5.99 0.16 -11.04
N SER A 21 -6.31 -0.41 -9.88
CA SER A 21 -5.74 -0.03 -8.58
C SER A 21 -4.82 -1.11 -7.99
N SER A 22 -4.92 -2.35 -8.47
CA SER A 22 -4.20 -3.49 -7.89
C SER A 22 -3.59 -4.38 -8.95
N ALA A 23 -2.33 -4.72 -8.76
CA ALA A 23 -1.64 -5.75 -9.55
C ALA A 23 -1.91 -7.18 -9.04
N MET A 24 -2.66 -7.34 -7.93
CA MET A 24 -2.91 -8.63 -7.25
C MET A 24 -4.41 -8.92 -7.10
N VAL A 25 -5.18 -8.68 -8.16
CA VAL A 25 -6.64 -8.85 -8.16
C VAL A 25 -7.04 -10.30 -7.91
N GLU A 26 -6.35 -11.24 -8.55
CA GLU A 26 -6.65 -12.67 -8.44
C GLU A 26 -6.39 -13.16 -7.02
N GLU A 27 -5.24 -12.83 -6.45
CA GLU A 27 -4.88 -13.22 -5.08
C GLU A 27 -5.78 -12.54 -4.04
N ALA A 28 -6.20 -11.30 -4.29
CA ALA A 28 -7.11 -10.57 -3.42
C ALA A 28 -8.49 -11.25 -3.32
N GLY A 29 -8.92 -11.92 -4.39
CA GLY A 29 -10.19 -12.66 -4.41
C GLY A 29 -10.27 -13.82 -3.41
N ALA A 30 -9.15 -14.27 -2.89
CA ALA A 30 -9.11 -15.33 -1.87
C ALA A 30 -9.40 -14.84 -0.44
N TYR A 31 -9.49 -13.52 -0.23
CA TYR A 31 -9.66 -12.91 1.10
C TYR A 31 -11.02 -12.25 1.27
N PRO A 32 -11.55 -12.19 2.51
CA PRO A 32 -12.70 -11.35 2.82
C PRO A 32 -12.42 -9.88 2.45
N ILE A 33 -13.45 -9.22 1.90
CA ILE A 33 -13.34 -7.84 1.42
C ILE A 33 -13.96 -6.89 2.42
N ASN A 34 -13.23 -5.81 2.76
CA ASN A 34 -13.74 -4.70 3.55
C ASN A 34 -13.82 -3.40 2.71
N ARG A 35 -14.64 -2.47 3.17
CA ARG A 35 -14.79 -1.13 2.56
C ARG A 35 -14.20 -0.01 3.41
N GLY A 36 -13.34 -0.34 4.37
CA GLY A 36 -12.66 0.63 5.23
C GLY A 36 -13.53 1.26 6.33
N GLY A 37 -14.78 0.80 6.51
CA GLY A 37 -15.60 1.22 7.64
C GLY A 37 -15.09 0.61 8.94
N ALA A 38 -14.86 1.45 9.97
CA ALA A 38 -14.26 1.01 11.22
C ALA A 38 -15.03 -0.11 11.90
N GLU A 39 -16.36 -0.06 11.90
CA GLU A 39 -17.23 -1.09 12.49
C GLU A 39 -17.08 -2.43 11.76
N GLN A 40 -17.09 -2.40 10.42
CA GLN A 40 -16.90 -3.61 9.61
C GLN A 40 -15.53 -4.24 9.89
N VAL A 41 -14.47 -3.42 9.91
CA VAL A 41 -13.10 -3.89 10.14
C VAL A 41 -12.96 -4.43 11.57
N TYR A 42 -13.48 -3.71 12.56
CA TYR A 42 -13.44 -4.12 13.97
C TYR A 42 -14.11 -5.49 14.23
N LEU A 43 -15.25 -5.74 13.59
CA LEU A 43 -15.96 -7.01 13.70
C LEU A 43 -15.21 -8.21 13.08
N MET A 44 -14.17 -7.97 12.32
CA MET A 44 -13.27 -9.00 11.79
C MET A 44 -12.15 -9.36 12.78
N HIS A 45 -12.10 -8.70 13.95
CA HIS A 45 -11.12 -8.92 15.02
C HIS A 45 -9.65 -8.85 14.58
N PRO A 46 -9.22 -7.80 13.86
CA PRO A 46 -7.82 -7.66 13.49
C PRO A 46 -6.98 -7.21 14.70
N ASP A 47 -5.77 -7.73 14.83
CA ASP A 47 -4.76 -7.22 15.77
C ASP A 47 -4.10 -5.95 15.21
N LEU A 48 -3.99 -5.86 13.90
CA LEU A 48 -3.35 -4.75 13.19
C LEU A 48 -4.17 -4.35 11.95
N VAL A 49 -4.26 -3.05 11.72
CA VAL A 49 -4.80 -2.48 10.47
C VAL A 49 -3.72 -1.66 9.78
N LEU A 50 -3.43 -1.98 8.53
CA LEU A 50 -2.65 -1.13 7.64
C LEU A 50 -3.61 -0.17 6.92
N ALA A 51 -3.48 1.11 7.18
CA ALA A 51 -4.31 2.16 6.59
C ALA A 51 -3.46 3.05 5.68
N GLY A 52 -4.02 3.50 4.57
CA GLY A 52 -3.40 4.56 3.78
C GLY A 52 -3.70 5.94 4.39
N THR A 53 -2.89 6.94 4.06
CA THR A 53 -3.05 8.33 4.53
C THR A 53 -4.42 8.93 4.15
N TYR A 54 -5.02 8.44 3.06
CA TYR A 54 -6.34 8.87 2.59
C TYR A 54 -7.51 8.08 3.20
N THR A 55 -7.23 7.12 4.07
CA THR A 55 -8.28 6.45 4.84
C THR A 55 -9.02 7.46 5.70
N ALA A 56 -10.35 7.36 5.76
CA ALA A 56 -11.17 8.29 6.53
C ALA A 56 -10.66 8.41 7.99
N ARG A 57 -10.23 9.59 8.39
CA ARG A 57 -9.65 9.85 9.72
C ARG A 57 -10.56 9.35 10.85
N ALA A 58 -11.87 9.55 10.69
CA ALA A 58 -12.84 9.05 11.67
C ALA A 58 -12.79 7.53 11.87
N SER A 59 -12.54 6.76 10.78
CA SER A 59 -12.38 5.30 10.87
C SER A 59 -11.10 4.93 11.60
N VAL A 60 -9.98 5.58 11.27
CA VAL A 60 -8.69 5.37 11.94
C VAL A 60 -8.78 5.67 13.43
N ASP A 61 -9.34 6.84 13.77
CA ASP A 61 -9.49 7.27 15.17
C ASP A 61 -10.43 6.34 15.97
N LEU A 62 -11.48 5.82 15.34
CA LEU A 62 -12.39 4.89 15.99
C LEU A 62 -11.70 3.54 16.24
N LEU A 63 -10.99 2.99 15.27
CA LEU A 63 -10.25 1.73 15.43
C LEU A 63 -9.22 1.84 16.56
N ARG A 64 -8.46 2.92 16.62
CA ARG A 64 -7.49 3.18 17.70
C ARG A 64 -8.16 3.26 19.08
N ARG A 65 -9.31 3.94 19.17
CA ARG A 65 -10.10 4.00 20.43
C ARG A 65 -10.66 2.65 20.86
N LEU A 66 -10.91 1.75 19.89
CA LEU A 66 -11.36 0.39 20.17
C LEU A 66 -10.17 -0.56 20.48
N GLY A 67 -8.95 -0.03 20.57
CA GLY A 67 -7.76 -0.79 20.95
C GLY A 67 -7.10 -1.57 19.80
N VAL A 68 -7.45 -1.28 18.56
CA VAL A 68 -6.81 -1.87 17.39
C VAL A 68 -5.56 -1.06 17.02
N ASP A 69 -4.44 -1.73 16.82
CA ASP A 69 -3.24 -1.09 16.30
C ASP A 69 -3.43 -0.67 14.85
N VAL A 70 -3.17 0.61 14.54
CA VAL A 70 -3.29 1.13 13.19
C VAL A 70 -1.98 1.76 12.76
N VAL A 71 -1.36 1.16 11.75
CA VAL A 71 -0.17 1.68 11.07
C VAL A 71 -0.60 2.37 9.78
N GLU A 72 -0.30 3.66 9.68
CA GLU A 72 -0.56 4.44 8.48
C GLU A 72 0.64 4.32 7.52
N VAL A 73 0.36 3.89 6.30
CA VAL A 73 1.34 3.80 5.21
C VAL A 73 1.20 5.07 4.37
N PRO A 74 2.22 5.94 4.33
CA PRO A 74 2.18 7.14 3.51
C PRO A 74 2.16 6.78 2.01
N PRO A 75 1.69 7.68 1.12
CA PRO A 75 1.83 7.48 -0.31
C PRO A 75 3.32 7.48 -0.72
N ALA A 76 3.63 6.81 -1.81
CA ALA A 76 4.93 6.92 -2.44
C ALA A 76 4.89 8.07 -3.46
N ASP A 77 5.53 9.19 -3.14
CA ASP A 77 5.62 10.35 -4.03
C ASP A 77 6.83 10.24 -4.99
N ARG A 78 7.71 9.29 -4.73
CA ARG A 78 8.90 8.97 -5.52
C ARG A 78 9.15 7.47 -5.51
N LEU A 79 9.83 6.97 -6.54
CA LEU A 79 10.20 5.54 -6.61
C LEU A 79 11.00 5.08 -5.39
N GLN A 80 11.83 5.95 -4.82
CA GLN A 80 12.61 5.64 -3.62
C GLN A 80 11.73 5.39 -2.38
N ASP A 81 10.56 6.01 -2.31
CA ASP A 81 9.63 5.86 -1.19
C ASP A 81 9.02 4.45 -1.14
N VAL A 82 8.96 3.76 -2.27
CA VAL A 82 8.44 2.39 -2.38
C VAL A 82 9.25 1.42 -1.49
N ALA A 83 10.57 1.52 -1.52
CA ALA A 83 11.43 0.69 -0.67
C ALA A 83 11.20 0.97 0.83
N ALA A 84 11.01 2.24 1.20
CA ALA A 84 10.68 2.62 2.57
C ALA A 84 9.33 2.05 3.02
N GLN A 85 8.33 2.06 2.16
CA GLN A 85 7.03 1.43 2.44
C GLN A 85 7.14 -0.09 2.60
N MET A 86 7.94 -0.76 1.77
CA MET A 86 8.19 -2.21 1.92
C MET A 86 8.77 -2.54 3.28
N ARG A 87 9.76 -1.76 3.76
CA ARG A 87 10.34 -1.90 5.09
C ARG A 87 9.32 -1.67 6.20
N LEU A 88 8.53 -0.59 6.08
CA LEU A 88 7.49 -0.24 7.04
C LEU A 88 6.44 -1.36 7.17
N ILE A 89 5.91 -1.84 6.04
CA ILE A 89 4.89 -2.89 6.02
C ILE A 89 5.46 -4.21 6.54
N GLY A 90 6.68 -4.57 6.13
CA GLY A 90 7.36 -5.76 6.64
C GLY A 90 7.53 -5.74 8.16
N ALA A 91 7.98 -4.61 8.69
CA ALA A 91 8.12 -4.43 10.15
C ALA A 91 6.77 -4.51 10.88
N ALA A 92 5.74 -3.85 10.36
CA ALA A 92 4.40 -3.86 10.93
C ALA A 92 3.77 -5.26 10.96
N LEU A 93 4.05 -6.08 9.96
CA LEU A 93 3.58 -7.47 9.89
C LEU A 93 4.43 -8.47 10.71
N GLY A 94 5.50 -8.01 11.36
CA GLY A 94 6.42 -8.89 12.09
C GLY A 94 7.44 -9.62 11.19
N HIS A 95 7.57 -9.18 9.93
CA HIS A 95 8.49 -9.75 8.93
C HIS A 95 9.52 -8.72 8.43
N PRO A 96 10.30 -8.06 9.32
CA PRO A 96 11.21 -6.98 8.91
C PRO A 96 12.27 -7.44 7.89
N GLU A 97 12.75 -8.68 8.01
CA GLU A 97 13.73 -9.23 7.07
C GLU A 97 13.15 -9.44 5.66
N ARG A 98 11.88 -9.85 5.57
CA ARG A 98 11.17 -10.00 4.28
C ARG A 98 10.94 -8.62 3.65
N GLY A 99 10.53 -7.64 4.42
CA GLY A 99 10.40 -6.25 3.97
C GLY A 99 11.72 -5.68 3.46
N GLU A 100 12.81 -5.91 4.18
CA GLU A 100 14.15 -5.48 3.77
C GLU A 100 14.64 -6.20 2.50
N ALA A 101 14.42 -7.51 2.38
CA ALA A 101 14.80 -8.26 1.18
C ALA A 101 14.08 -7.74 -0.06
N MET A 102 12.76 -7.51 0.03
CA MET A 102 11.97 -6.95 -1.08
C MET A 102 12.40 -5.52 -1.42
N ALA A 103 12.71 -4.70 -0.42
CA ALA A 103 13.18 -3.34 -0.64
C ALA A 103 14.53 -3.31 -1.38
N ARG A 104 15.48 -4.15 -0.98
CA ARG A 104 16.79 -4.27 -1.65
C ARG A 104 16.66 -4.77 -3.09
N ASP A 105 15.80 -5.77 -3.32
CA ASP A 105 15.56 -6.28 -4.67
C ASP A 105 14.98 -5.18 -5.57
N PHE A 106 14.00 -4.44 -5.09
CA PHE A 106 13.44 -3.29 -5.79
C PHE A 106 14.49 -2.21 -6.08
N GLU A 107 15.31 -1.83 -5.08
CA GLU A 107 16.38 -0.85 -5.23
C GLU A 107 17.43 -1.32 -6.26
N ALA A 108 17.78 -2.60 -6.25
CA ALA A 108 18.71 -3.17 -7.21
C ALA A 108 18.17 -3.18 -8.64
N GLN A 109 16.89 -3.54 -8.82
CA GLN A 109 16.21 -3.49 -10.11
C GLN A 109 16.13 -2.04 -10.63
N LEU A 110 15.79 -1.09 -9.78
CA LEU A 110 15.75 0.32 -10.15
C LEU A 110 17.12 0.86 -10.56
N ALA A 111 18.18 0.49 -9.83
CA ALA A 111 19.55 0.88 -10.14
C ALA A 111 20.08 0.25 -11.44
N ALA A 112 19.55 -0.90 -11.84
CA ALA A 112 19.91 -1.60 -13.08
C ALA A 112 19.22 -1.03 -14.33
N LEU A 113 18.26 -0.11 -14.16
CA LEU A 113 17.61 0.52 -15.31
C LEU A 113 18.63 1.38 -16.07
N PRO A 114 18.64 1.28 -17.42
CA PRO A 114 19.54 2.10 -18.23
C PRO A 114 19.19 3.57 -18.07
N THR A 115 20.21 4.40 -17.90
CA THR A 115 20.03 5.85 -17.97
C THR A 115 19.75 6.23 -19.43
N PRO A 116 18.67 6.93 -19.74
CA PRO A 116 18.41 7.34 -21.12
C PRO A 116 19.49 8.30 -21.62
N ASP A 117 19.90 8.14 -22.87
CA ASP A 117 20.90 9.03 -23.51
C ASP A 117 20.40 10.47 -23.65
N GLN A 118 19.10 10.66 -23.65
CA GLN A 118 18.45 11.97 -23.71
C GLN A 118 17.33 12.04 -22.66
N ALA A 119 17.27 13.16 -21.96
CA ALA A 119 16.11 13.46 -21.11
C ALA A 119 14.88 13.64 -22.00
N ILE A 120 13.79 12.93 -21.65
CA ILE A 120 12.50 13.08 -22.32
C ILE A 120 11.62 13.91 -21.40
N ASP A 121 11.16 15.05 -21.91
CA ASP A 121 10.11 15.80 -21.23
C ASP A 121 8.77 15.09 -21.42
N ALA A 122 8.16 14.71 -20.33
CA ALA A 122 6.85 14.03 -20.34
C ALA A 122 5.87 14.81 -19.47
N ALA A 123 4.62 14.88 -19.92
CA ALA A 123 3.52 15.40 -19.14
C ALA A 123 2.42 14.34 -19.03
N MET A 124 1.95 14.10 -17.81
CA MET A 124 0.78 13.24 -17.58
C MET A 124 -0.48 14.10 -17.70
N TYR A 125 -1.37 13.71 -18.61
CA TYR A 125 -2.59 14.43 -18.90
C TYR A 125 -3.81 13.55 -18.72
N TYR A 126 -4.72 13.96 -17.83
CA TYR A 126 -5.97 13.24 -17.57
C TYR A 126 -7.13 13.80 -18.41
N PRO A 127 -8.20 12.96 -18.66
CA PRO A 127 -9.36 13.36 -19.47
C PRO A 127 -10.01 14.57 -18.90
N ASN A 128 -9.98 15.52 -18.52
CA ASN A 128 -10.61 16.74 -17.99
C ASN A 128 -9.61 17.92 -17.90
N GLY A 129 -8.47 17.81 -18.58
CA GLY A 129 -7.47 18.85 -18.54
C GLY A 129 -6.66 18.90 -17.22
N TYR A 130 -6.78 17.87 -16.41
CA TYR A 130 -6.02 17.77 -15.17
C TYR A 130 -4.59 17.29 -15.48
N THR A 131 -3.61 17.93 -14.89
CA THR A 131 -2.22 17.44 -14.86
C THR A 131 -1.88 17.02 -13.46
N ALA A 132 -1.12 15.93 -13.31
CA ALA A 132 -0.56 15.55 -12.03
C ALA A 132 0.32 16.69 -11.50
N GLY A 133 0.05 17.15 -10.28
CA GLY A 133 0.87 18.17 -9.60
C GLY A 133 2.16 17.56 -9.03
N ALA A 134 3.02 18.41 -8.48
CA ALA A 134 4.18 17.96 -7.71
C ALA A 134 3.69 17.09 -6.52
N GLY A 135 4.31 15.92 -6.34
CA GLY A 135 3.94 14.96 -5.28
C GLY A 135 2.93 13.89 -5.71
N THR A 136 2.80 13.64 -7.00
CA THR A 136 2.09 12.48 -7.55
C THR A 136 3.02 11.67 -8.43
N LEU A 137 3.04 10.38 -8.22
CA LEU A 137 3.64 9.40 -9.15
C LEU A 137 2.70 9.12 -10.30
#